data_5787da2beb6d7bf497bbdea7bf8cfb31
#
_entry.id   5787da2beb6d7bf497bbdea7bf8cfb31
#
_cell.length_a   1.000
_cell.length_b   1.000
_cell.length_c   1.000
_cell.angle_alpha   90.00
_cell.angle_beta   90.00
_cell.angle_gamma   90.00
#
_symmetry.space_group_name_H-M   'P 1'
#
loop_
_entity.id
_entity.type
_entity.pdbx_description
1 polymer ?
#
loop_
_entity_poly.entity_id
_entity_poly.type
_entity_poly.pdbx_seq_one_letter_code
_entity_poly.pdbx_strand_id
1 'polypeptide(L)'
;DRKPQATAIDVIVLGSGVYDQVKHYGRVMGVNVSEKPSNRPEMFARMRDELWWKLREAFQERTIKIPNDDELIGELNLVKFNFARTGSEKLKVEGKRELRDRGVASPNKADAVVLSEYAINRTAMRSYVDWRRHGLRRGSLSWKVA
;
A
#
# COMPACT_ATOMS: atom_id res chain seq x y z
N ASP A 1 4.21 -16.83 16.94
CA ASP A 1 4.46 -15.45 16.50
C ASP A 1 5.11 -15.46 15.12
N ARG A 2 4.36 -15.04 14.11
CA ARG A 2 4.89 -14.88 12.75
C ARG A 2 5.50 -13.50 12.63
N LYS A 3 6.79 -13.41 12.40
CA LYS A 3 7.46 -12.14 12.08
C LYS A 3 6.91 -11.58 10.75
N PRO A 4 6.65 -10.28 10.63
CA PRO A 4 6.23 -9.68 9.37
C PRO A 4 7.33 -9.84 8.30
N GLN A 5 6.94 -10.18 7.09
CA GLN A 5 7.89 -10.31 5.98
C GLN A 5 8.43 -8.95 5.52
N ALA A 6 7.65 -7.91 5.65
CA ALA A 6 8.00 -6.52 5.39
C ALA A 6 7.08 -5.58 6.15
N THR A 7 7.55 -4.36 6.40
CA THR A 7 6.78 -3.29 7.03
C THR A 7 6.88 -2.04 6.17
N ALA A 8 5.75 -1.40 5.89
CA ALA A 8 5.72 -0.10 5.23
C ALA A 8 5.32 0.98 6.24
N ILE A 9 5.99 2.11 6.19
CA ILE A 9 5.75 3.26 7.08
C ILE A 9 5.55 4.50 6.20
N ASP A 10 4.47 5.24 6.43
CA ASP A 10 4.30 6.57 5.86
C ASP A 10 5.35 7.50 6.49
N VAL A 11 6.28 8.01 5.67
CA VAL A 11 7.40 8.84 6.15
C VAL A 11 7.09 10.33 6.15
N ILE A 12 5.82 10.71 6.03
CA ILE A 12 5.42 12.11 6.11
C ILE A 12 5.45 12.58 7.57
N VAL A 13 6.07 13.73 7.82
CA VAL A 13 6.15 14.40 9.14
C VAL A 13 6.74 13.45 10.22
N LEU A 14 5.92 12.98 11.16
CA LEU A 14 6.36 12.13 12.29
C LEU A 14 6.83 10.73 11.85
N GLY A 15 6.33 10.23 10.74
CA GLY A 15 6.68 8.90 10.24
C GLY A 15 8.14 8.76 9.82
N SER A 16 8.82 9.84 9.44
CA SER A 16 10.25 9.82 9.14
C SER A 16 11.10 9.45 10.37
N GLY A 17 10.78 10.02 11.54
CA GLY A 17 11.45 9.69 12.79
C GLY A 17 11.23 8.24 13.21
N VAL A 18 10.02 7.71 13.05
CA VAL A 18 9.72 6.29 13.31
C VAL A 18 10.50 5.41 12.35
N TYR A 19 10.49 5.73 11.06
CA TYR A 19 11.24 4.99 10.05
C TYR A 19 12.73 4.91 10.39
N ASP A 20 13.35 6.02 10.76
CA ASP A 20 14.78 6.07 11.10
C ASP A 20 15.14 5.17 12.28
N GLN A 21 14.25 5.06 13.26
CA GLN A 21 14.47 4.19 14.42
C GLN A 21 14.32 2.71 14.08
N VAL A 22 13.39 2.35 13.20
CA VAL A 22 13.04 0.92 12.97
C VAL A 22 13.62 0.33 11.69
N LYS A 23 14.20 1.13 10.78
CA LYS A 23 14.74 0.65 9.48
C LYS A 23 15.81 -0.44 9.60
N HIS A 24 16.42 -0.60 10.77
CA HIS A 24 17.46 -1.59 11.06
C HIS A 24 16.91 -2.93 11.57
N TYR A 25 15.64 -2.99 11.97
CA TYR A 25 15.04 -4.19 12.59
C TYR A 25 14.47 -5.21 11.61
N GLY A 26 14.62 -4.99 10.31
CA GLY A 26 14.12 -5.90 9.30
C GLY A 26 13.92 -5.23 7.95
N ARG A 27 13.04 -5.83 7.13
CA ARG A 27 12.66 -5.23 5.84
C ARG A 27 11.64 -4.13 6.06
N VAL A 28 12.11 -2.92 6.34
CA VAL A 28 11.28 -1.73 6.54
C VAL A 28 11.38 -0.83 5.30
N MET A 29 10.24 -0.36 4.80
CA MET A 29 10.13 0.52 3.64
C MET A 29 9.47 1.83 4.05
N GLY A 30 10.15 2.96 3.79
CA GLY A 30 9.55 4.29 3.88
C GLY A 30 8.72 4.57 2.63
N VAL A 31 7.50 5.07 2.81
CA VAL A 31 6.58 5.42 1.72
C VAL A 31 6.17 6.88 1.88
N ASN A 32 6.53 7.73 0.94
CA ASN A 32 6.01 9.09 0.89
C ASN A 32 4.73 9.12 0.04
N VAL A 33 3.59 9.08 0.70
CA VAL A 33 2.29 9.01 0.01
C VAL A 33 1.90 10.32 -0.70
N SER A 34 2.65 11.41 -0.49
CA SER A 34 2.46 12.70 -1.18
C SER A 34 3.24 12.82 -2.49
N GLU A 35 4.18 11.93 -2.75
CA GLU A 35 4.97 11.93 -3.98
C GLU A 35 4.14 11.61 -5.22
N LYS A 36 4.79 11.77 -6.38
CA LYS A 36 4.20 11.35 -7.66
C LYS A 36 3.93 9.85 -7.69
N PRO A 37 2.88 9.40 -8.37
CA PRO A 37 2.58 7.99 -8.55
C PRO A 37 3.76 7.25 -9.19
N SER A 38 3.96 5.99 -8.80
CA SER A 38 5.11 5.21 -9.27
C SER A 38 4.87 4.50 -10.60
N ASN A 39 3.62 4.11 -10.90
CA ASN A 39 3.33 3.28 -12.08
C ASN A 39 2.39 3.94 -13.09
N ARG A 40 1.45 4.77 -12.66
CA ARG A 40 0.42 5.38 -13.54
C ARG A 40 0.31 6.88 -13.26
N PRO A 41 1.38 7.66 -13.47
CA PRO A 41 1.40 9.09 -13.15
C PRO A 41 0.45 9.92 -14.01
N GLU A 42 0.02 9.40 -15.16
CA GLU A 42 -1.02 10.00 -16.00
C GLU A 42 -2.42 9.87 -15.40
N MET A 43 -2.67 8.79 -14.66
CA MET A 43 -3.98 8.45 -14.12
C MET A 43 -4.22 9.01 -12.71
N PHE A 44 -3.18 9.10 -11.88
CA PHE A 44 -3.28 9.48 -10.48
C PHE A 44 -2.57 10.81 -10.18
N ALA A 45 -3.08 11.56 -9.20
CA ALA A 45 -2.47 12.82 -8.80
C ALA A 45 -1.26 12.59 -7.86
N ARG A 46 -1.34 11.63 -6.95
CA ARG A 46 -0.32 11.33 -5.93
C ARG A 46 -0.18 9.82 -5.72
N MET A 47 0.91 9.42 -5.07
CA MET A 47 1.16 8.04 -4.65
C MET A 47 -0.01 7.48 -3.81
N ARG A 48 -0.57 8.27 -2.88
CA ARG A 48 -1.72 7.85 -2.09
C ARG A 48 -2.90 7.41 -2.96
N ASP A 49 -3.19 8.18 -4.01
CA ASP A 49 -4.32 7.91 -4.90
C ASP A 49 -4.12 6.60 -5.67
N GLU A 50 -2.88 6.35 -6.14
CA GLU A 50 -2.50 5.10 -6.78
C GLU A 50 -2.60 3.90 -5.83
N LEU A 51 -2.13 4.03 -4.59
CA LEU A 51 -2.13 2.94 -3.61
C LEU A 51 -3.54 2.53 -3.20
N TRP A 52 -4.42 3.50 -2.94
CA TRP A 52 -5.84 3.23 -2.65
C TRP A 52 -6.54 2.57 -3.83
N TRP A 53 -6.21 2.98 -5.05
CA TRP A 53 -6.78 2.36 -6.24
C TRP A 53 -6.32 0.93 -6.44
N LYS A 54 -5.04 0.64 -6.20
CA LYS A 54 -4.50 -0.73 -6.22
C LYS A 54 -5.17 -1.63 -5.19
N LEU A 55 -5.41 -1.12 -3.98
CA LEU A 55 -6.16 -1.86 -2.98
C LEU A 55 -7.57 -2.19 -3.47
N ARG A 56 -8.26 -1.23 -4.11
CA ARG A 56 -9.57 -1.48 -4.72
C ARG A 56 -9.50 -2.55 -5.81
N GLU A 57 -8.50 -2.50 -6.69
CA GLU A 57 -8.26 -3.52 -7.72
C GLU A 57 -8.06 -4.91 -7.09
N ALA A 58 -7.25 -5.00 -6.03
CA ALA A 58 -7.03 -6.25 -5.31
C ALA A 58 -8.31 -6.85 -4.71
N PHE A 59 -9.23 -6.02 -4.21
CA PHE A 59 -10.57 -6.49 -3.79
C PHE A 59 -11.41 -6.98 -4.97
N GLN A 60 -11.43 -6.26 -6.09
CA GLN A 60 -12.18 -6.65 -7.29
C GLN A 60 -11.69 -7.99 -7.87
N GLU A 61 -10.38 -8.17 -7.89
CA GLU A 61 -9.71 -9.38 -8.36
C GLU A 61 -9.70 -10.52 -7.33
N ARG A 62 -10.19 -10.26 -6.11
CA ARG A 62 -10.21 -11.22 -4.99
C ARG A 62 -8.82 -11.75 -4.62
N THR A 63 -7.78 -10.94 -4.79
CA THR A 63 -6.39 -11.29 -4.47
C THR A 63 -5.99 -10.93 -3.05
N ILE A 64 -6.82 -10.18 -2.33
CA ILE A 64 -6.61 -9.77 -0.94
C ILE A 64 -7.63 -10.39 0.01
N LYS A 65 -7.19 -10.69 1.24
CA LYS A 65 -8.06 -11.04 2.38
C LYS A 65 -7.73 -10.11 3.54
N ILE A 66 -8.76 -9.56 4.16
CA ILE A 66 -8.65 -8.69 5.35
C ILE A 66 -9.29 -9.36 6.56
N PRO A 67 -8.92 -8.95 7.78
CA PRO A 67 -9.62 -9.37 9.00
C PRO A 67 -11.10 -8.98 8.95
N ASN A 68 -11.95 -9.77 9.61
CA ASN A 68 -13.34 -9.39 9.85
C ASN A 68 -13.39 -8.38 11.02
N ASP A 69 -13.15 -7.11 10.70
CA ASP A 69 -13.11 -5.99 11.63
C ASP A 69 -14.07 -4.91 11.10
N ASP A 70 -15.14 -4.67 11.84
CA ASP A 70 -16.22 -3.76 11.42
C ASP A 70 -15.74 -2.32 11.25
N GLU A 71 -14.78 -1.87 12.07
CA GLU A 71 -14.21 -0.54 11.95
C GLU A 71 -13.39 -0.41 10.66
N LEU A 72 -12.52 -1.40 10.36
CA LEU A 72 -11.77 -1.44 9.11
C LEU A 72 -12.69 -1.44 7.88
N ILE A 73 -13.72 -2.28 7.91
CA ILE A 73 -14.71 -2.37 6.82
C ILE A 73 -15.43 -1.03 6.66
N GLY A 74 -15.81 -0.40 7.78
CA GLY A 74 -16.40 0.93 7.78
C GLY A 74 -15.48 1.98 7.17
N GLU A 75 -14.22 2.05 7.59
CA GLU A 75 -13.23 2.99 7.04
C GLU A 75 -13.01 2.81 5.54
N LEU A 76 -12.91 1.56 5.06
CA LEU A 76 -12.74 1.26 3.63
C LEU A 76 -13.93 1.74 2.79
N ASN A 77 -15.15 1.68 3.32
CA ASN A 77 -16.37 2.11 2.63
C ASN A 77 -16.60 3.63 2.66
N LEU A 78 -15.99 4.35 3.61
CA LEU A 78 -16.21 5.78 3.78
C LEU A 78 -15.38 6.65 2.83
N VAL A 79 -14.25 6.16 2.36
CA VAL A 79 -13.33 6.91 1.50
C VAL A 79 -13.85 6.96 0.07
N LYS A 80 -14.00 8.17 -0.46
CA LYS A 80 -14.48 8.42 -1.82
C LYS A 80 -13.34 8.83 -2.75
N PHE A 81 -13.58 8.75 -4.04
CA PHE A 81 -12.69 9.29 -5.05
C PHE A 81 -13.44 10.20 -6.00
N ASN A 82 -12.74 11.12 -6.62
CA ASN A 82 -13.24 12.00 -7.67
C ASN A 82 -12.15 12.26 -8.72
N PHE A 83 -12.53 12.84 -9.82
CA PHE A 83 -11.56 13.33 -10.80
C PHE A 83 -11.18 14.78 -10.46
N ALA A 84 -9.88 15.10 -10.53
CA ALA A 84 -9.39 16.43 -10.22
C ALA A 84 -9.99 17.46 -11.21
N ARG A 85 -10.64 18.51 -10.68
CA ARG A 85 -11.37 19.51 -11.47
C ARG A 85 -10.48 20.50 -12.25
N THR A 86 -9.18 20.50 -12.02
CA THR A 86 -8.24 21.47 -12.61
C THR A 86 -7.44 20.83 -13.75
N GLY A 87 -8.02 20.79 -14.95
CA GLY A 87 -7.29 20.59 -16.21
C GLY A 87 -6.57 19.25 -16.43
N SER A 88 -6.39 18.44 -15.41
CA SER A 88 -5.92 17.05 -15.50
C SER A 88 -7.03 16.14 -14.99
N GLU A 89 -7.54 15.29 -15.84
CA GLU A 89 -8.56 14.26 -15.49
C GLU A 89 -8.01 13.17 -14.54
N LYS A 90 -7.08 13.54 -13.66
CA LYS A 90 -6.44 12.59 -12.74
C LYS A 90 -7.37 12.22 -11.60
N LEU A 91 -7.38 10.94 -11.30
CA LEU A 91 -8.10 10.38 -10.17
C LEU A 91 -7.45 10.84 -8.87
N LYS A 92 -8.28 11.30 -7.95
CA LYS A 92 -7.90 11.74 -6.61
C LYS A 92 -8.78 11.05 -5.58
N VAL A 93 -8.16 10.45 -4.59
CA VAL A 93 -8.84 9.89 -3.42
C VAL A 93 -8.95 10.96 -2.34
N GLU A 94 -10.08 11.02 -1.64
CA GLU A 94 -10.31 11.99 -0.57
C GLU A 94 -9.18 12.01 0.45
N GLY A 95 -8.66 13.21 0.73
CA GLY A 95 -7.65 13.41 1.77
C GLY A 95 -8.27 13.58 3.15
N LYS A 96 -7.41 13.56 4.19
CA LYS A 96 -7.84 13.73 5.59
C LYS A 96 -8.62 15.01 5.86
N ARG A 97 -8.36 16.09 5.09
CA ARG A 97 -9.10 17.35 5.20
C ARG A 97 -10.53 17.18 4.68
N GLU A 98 -10.68 16.64 3.48
CA GLU A 98 -11.98 16.42 2.84
C GLU A 98 -12.86 15.46 3.68
N LEU A 99 -12.26 14.43 4.28
CA LEU A 99 -12.95 13.53 5.21
C LEU A 99 -13.44 14.28 6.46
N ARG A 100 -12.60 15.11 7.07
CA ARG A 100 -12.99 15.93 8.24
C ARG A 100 -14.09 16.91 7.92
N ASP A 101 -14.05 17.56 6.74
CA ASP A 101 -15.08 18.49 6.29
C ASP A 101 -16.44 17.80 6.14
N ARG A 102 -16.46 16.47 5.95
CA ARG A 102 -17.65 15.61 5.95
C ARG A 102 -17.99 15.00 7.33
N GLY A 103 -17.27 15.36 8.38
CA GLY A 103 -17.45 14.77 9.71
C GLY A 103 -16.95 13.33 9.84
N VAL A 104 -16.08 12.87 8.94
CA VAL A 104 -15.53 11.51 8.95
C VAL A 104 -14.16 11.50 9.61
N ALA A 105 -13.93 10.55 10.52
CA ALA A 105 -12.65 10.33 11.16
C ALA A 105 -11.57 9.87 10.16
N SER A 106 -10.29 10.00 10.56
CA SER A 106 -9.18 9.51 9.74
C SER A 106 -9.23 7.98 9.61
N PRO A 107 -9.16 7.42 8.38
CA PRO A 107 -9.24 5.98 8.15
C PRO A 107 -7.91 5.29 8.43
N ASN A 108 -7.51 5.22 9.70
CA ASN A 108 -6.17 4.79 10.10
C ASN A 108 -5.92 3.29 9.82
N LYS A 109 -6.92 2.44 10.05
CA LYS A 109 -6.84 1.01 9.76
C LYS A 109 -6.78 0.75 8.26
N ALA A 110 -7.60 1.46 7.49
CA ALA A 110 -7.60 1.36 6.03
C ALA A 110 -6.29 1.88 5.42
N ASP A 111 -5.75 3.01 5.89
CA ASP A 111 -4.43 3.49 5.47
C ASP A 111 -3.31 2.46 5.78
N ALA A 112 -3.39 1.74 6.92
CA ALA A 112 -2.46 0.67 7.24
C ALA A 112 -2.57 -0.53 6.27
N VAL A 113 -3.78 -0.90 5.87
CA VAL A 113 -3.99 -1.96 4.86
C VAL A 113 -3.45 -1.54 3.50
N VAL A 114 -3.66 -0.28 3.08
CA VAL A 114 -3.08 0.29 1.86
C VAL A 114 -1.56 0.18 1.84
N LEU A 115 -0.90 0.52 2.95
CA LEU A 115 0.55 0.41 3.08
C LEU A 115 1.04 -1.05 3.11
N SER A 116 0.26 -1.95 3.72
CA SER A 116 0.56 -3.39 3.73
C SER A 116 0.55 -3.97 2.33
N GLU A 117 -0.45 -3.63 1.51
CA GLU A 117 -0.54 -4.05 0.11
C GLU A 117 0.65 -3.54 -0.71
N TYR A 118 1.06 -2.29 -0.51
CA TYR A 118 2.28 -1.76 -1.10
C TYR A 118 3.51 -2.58 -0.74
N ALA A 119 3.68 -2.94 0.55
CA ALA A 119 4.81 -3.72 1.02
C ALA A 119 4.87 -5.12 0.40
N ILE A 120 3.72 -5.79 0.29
CA ILE A 120 3.58 -7.12 -0.33
C ILE A 120 4.00 -7.07 -1.80
N ASN A 121 3.46 -6.14 -2.57
CA ASN A 121 3.73 -6.01 -3.99
C ASN A 121 5.21 -5.68 -4.28
N ARG A 122 5.81 -4.80 -3.49
CA ARG A 122 7.25 -4.48 -3.61
C ARG A 122 8.13 -5.66 -3.27
N THR A 123 7.73 -6.47 -2.30
CA THR A 123 8.47 -7.66 -1.89
C THR A 123 8.40 -8.75 -2.97
N ALA A 124 7.22 -9.02 -3.50
CA ALA A 124 7.01 -9.97 -4.58
C ALA A 124 7.78 -9.58 -5.86
N MET A 125 7.71 -8.29 -6.25
CA MET A 125 8.42 -7.78 -7.42
C MET A 125 9.93 -7.89 -7.27
N ARG A 126 10.49 -7.60 -6.09
CA ARG A 126 11.94 -7.73 -5.83
C ARG A 126 12.38 -9.20 -5.91
N SER A 127 11.64 -10.11 -5.35
CA SER A 127 11.91 -11.55 -5.43
C SER A 127 11.90 -12.03 -6.89
N TYR A 128 10.98 -11.54 -7.72
CA TYR A 128 10.91 -11.87 -9.14
C TYR A 128 12.11 -11.31 -9.93
N VAL A 129 12.54 -10.08 -9.65
CA VAL A 129 13.70 -9.44 -10.29
C VAL A 129 14.99 -10.15 -9.88
N ASP A 130 15.15 -10.51 -8.61
CA ASP A 130 16.31 -11.24 -8.13
C ASP A 130 16.39 -12.64 -8.76
N TRP A 131 15.25 -13.32 -8.90
CA TRP A 131 15.17 -14.59 -9.63
C TRP A 131 15.62 -14.45 -11.09
N ARG A 132 15.19 -13.41 -11.81
CA ARG A 132 15.62 -13.16 -13.20
C ARG A 132 17.09 -12.82 -13.34
N ARG A 133 17.68 -12.10 -12.39
CA ARG A 133 19.08 -11.69 -12.42
C ARG A 133 20.07 -12.80 -12.07
N HIS A 134 19.69 -13.67 -11.16
CA HIS A 134 20.63 -14.66 -10.58
C HIS A 134 20.40 -16.09 -11.07
N GLY A 135 19.42 -16.33 -11.92
CA GLY A 135 19.07 -17.67 -12.41
C GLY A 135 18.76 -18.64 -11.25
N LEU A 136 18.20 -19.77 -11.56
CA LEU A 136 18.06 -20.86 -10.61
C LEU A 136 19.45 -21.33 -10.17
N ARG A 137 19.95 -20.91 -9.00
CA ARG A 137 20.86 -21.79 -8.28
C ARG A 137 20.05 -23.06 -8.02
N ARG A 138 20.46 -24.15 -8.68
CA ARG A 138 19.91 -25.49 -8.44
C ARG A 138 20.08 -25.84 -6.97
N GLY A 139 19.10 -25.51 -6.17
CA GLY A 139 18.92 -25.93 -4.80
C GLY A 139 17.53 -26.57 -4.74
N SER A 140 17.49 -27.87 -4.70
CA SER A 140 16.36 -28.78 -4.64
C SER A 140 15.10 -28.21 -3.97
N LEU A 141 14.11 -27.80 -4.76
CA LEU A 141 12.73 -27.76 -4.33
C LEU A 141 12.14 -29.16 -4.55
N SER A 142 12.30 -30.04 -3.54
CA SER A 142 11.57 -31.28 -3.50
C SER A 142 10.11 -30.97 -3.10
N TRP A 143 9.22 -30.90 -4.06
CA TRP A 143 7.79 -30.96 -3.82
C TRP A 143 7.44 -32.40 -3.43
N LYS A 144 7.33 -32.67 -2.14
CA LYS A 144 6.65 -33.89 -1.69
C LYS A 144 5.15 -33.61 -1.79
N VAL A 145 4.52 -34.17 -2.82
CA VAL A 145 3.08 -34.38 -2.87
C VAL A 145 2.80 -35.54 -1.93
N ALA A 146 2.01 -35.29 -0.89
CA ALA A 146 1.36 -36.31 -0.11
C ALA A 146 -0.09 -36.39 -0.54
#